data_f60f84273dabe3d1ab50e9a99008060c
#
_entry.id   f60f84273dabe3d1ab50e9a99008060c
#
_cell.length_a   1.000
_cell.length_b   1.000
_cell.length_c   1.000
_cell.angle_alpha   90.00
_cell.angle_beta   90.00
_cell.angle_gamma   90.00
#
_symmetry.space_group_name_H-M   'P 1'
#
loop_
_entity.id
_entity.type
_entity.pdbx_description
1 polymer ?
#
loop_
_entity_poly.entity_id
_entity_poly.type
_entity_poly.pdbx_seq_one_letter_code
_entity_poly.pdbx_strand_id
1 'polypeptide(L)'
;LSPVIGVLAAVIACTLLGMAIEKVAYKPLRKASSPLAVLITAIGVSYLLQNVALLIFGANAKAFTSVVSVPAVKLADGQINITGETIVTIVTCLIIMAGLMLFINKTKAGQAMLAVSEDKGAAQLMGINVDGTIALTFAIGSGLAAVAGVLLCSAYPSLTPYTGSMPGIKAFVAAVFGGIG
;
A
#
# COMPACT_ATOMS: atom_id res chain seq x y z
N LEU A 1 -11.55 1.48 -22.02
CA LEU A 1 -10.18 1.64 -21.57
C LEU A 1 -9.63 0.25 -21.26
N SER A 2 -8.43 -0.06 -21.77
CA SER A 2 -7.81 -1.36 -21.44
C SER A 2 -7.60 -1.45 -19.93
N PRO A 3 -7.81 -2.62 -19.30
CA PRO A 3 -7.68 -2.79 -17.85
C PRO A 3 -6.31 -2.36 -17.32
N VAL A 4 -5.28 -2.47 -18.12
CA VAL A 4 -3.90 -2.05 -17.80
C VAL A 4 -3.82 -0.54 -17.59
N ILE A 5 -4.47 0.26 -18.43
CA ILE A 5 -4.49 1.74 -18.28
C ILE A 5 -5.20 2.12 -16.97
N GLY A 6 -6.29 1.42 -16.61
CA GLY A 6 -6.98 1.63 -15.34
C GLY A 6 -6.10 1.36 -14.13
N VAL A 7 -5.34 0.27 -14.15
CA VAL A 7 -4.37 -0.06 -13.07
C VAL A 7 -3.27 0.99 -12.97
N LEU A 8 -2.68 1.39 -14.09
CA LEU A 8 -1.63 2.42 -14.10
C LEU A 8 -2.16 3.77 -13.58
N ALA A 9 -3.36 4.18 -14.00
CA ALA A 9 -3.99 5.39 -13.51
C ALA A 9 -4.25 5.33 -12.00
N ALA A 10 -4.72 4.18 -11.48
CA ALA A 10 -4.93 3.96 -10.05
C ALA A 10 -3.61 4.06 -9.27
N VAL A 11 -2.55 3.44 -9.75
CA VAL A 11 -1.21 3.50 -9.11
C VAL A 11 -0.70 4.94 -9.07
N ILE A 12 -0.79 5.68 -10.18
CA ILE A 12 -0.36 7.08 -10.23
C ILE A 12 -1.19 7.94 -9.27
N ALA A 13 -2.51 7.81 -9.31
CA ALA A 13 -3.40 8.57 -8.44
C ALA A 13 -3.14 8.30 -6.95
N CYS A 14 -2.98 7.02 -6.56
CA CYS A 14 -2.66 6.66 -5.19
C CYS A 14 -1.27 7.13 -4.76
N THR A 15 -0.28 7.09 -5.64
CA THR A 15 1.08 7.60 -5.35
C THR A 15 1.05 9.11 -5.11
N LEU A 16 0.34 9.86 -5.95
CA LEU A 16 0.17 11.31 -5.78
C LEU A 16 -0.58 11.63 -4.48
N LEU A 17 -1.65 10.88 -4.19
CA LEU A 17 -2.41 11.03 -2.95
C LEU A 17 -1.53 10.73 -1.73
N GLY A 18 -0.74 9.67 -1.76
CA GLY A 18 0.19 9.32 -0.68
C GLY A 18 1.25 10.39 -0.43
N MET A 19 1.82 10.98 -1.48
CA MET A 19 2.74 12.12 -1.36
C MET A 19 2.05 13.37 -0.80
N ALA A 20 0.79 13.63 -1.20
CA ALA A 20 0.02 14.74 -0.67
C ALA A 20 -0.25 14.56 0.83
N ILE A 21 -0.66 13.37 1.25
CA ILE A 21 -0.89 13.02 2.67
C ILE A 21 0.41 13.16 3.47
N GLU A 22 1.52 12.67 2.94
CA GLU A 22 2.83 12.82 3.58
C GLU A 22 3.15 14.30 3.82
N LYS A 23 3.01 15.13 2.80
CA LYS A 23 3.35 16.55 2.85
C LYS A 23 2.43 17.34 3.79
N VAL A 24 1.14 17.04 3.80
CA VAL A 24 0.13 17.80 4.54
C VAL A 24 -0.03 17.30 5.97
N ALA A 25 -0.11 15.97 6.17
CA ALA A 25 -0.41 15.39 7.46
C ALA A 25 0.85 14.99 8.25
N TYR A 26 1.82 14.34 7.60
CA TYR A 26 2.97 13.77 8.33
C TYR A 26 4.17 14.71 8.45
N LYS A 27 4.43 15.53 7.44
CA LYS A 27 5.58 16.45 7.47
C LYS A 27 5.53 17.42 8.66
N PRO A 28 4.40 18.06 9.01
CA PRO A 28 4.33 18.93 10.19
C PRO A 28 4.50 18.16 11.51
N LEU A 29 4.08 16.88 11.56
CA LEU A 29 4.20 16.04 12.76
C LEU A 29 5.62 15.52 13.02
N ARG A 30 6.54 15.63 12.08
CA ARG A 30 7.95 15.21 12.28
C ARG A 30 8.64 15.97 13.40
N LYS A 31 8.13 17.16 13.75
CA LYS A 31 8.61 17.97 14.89
C LYS A 31 7.99 17.53 16.22
N ALA A 32 6.94 16.71 16.21
CA ALA A 32 6.32 16.20 17.42
C ALA A 32 7.15 15.04 17.99
N SER A 33 7.44 15.09 19.27
CA SER A 33 8.33 14.13 19.95
C SER A 33 7.72 12.75 20.20
N SER A 34 6.44 12.53 19.86
CA SER A 34 5.74 11.28 20.22
C SER A 34 5.39 10.41 19.01
N PRO A 35 5.87 9.16 18.97
CA PRO A 35 5.44 8.18 17.96
C PRO A 35 3.93 7.91 17.94
N LEU A 36 3.26 8.07 19.09
CA LEU A 36 1.81 7.92 19.22
C LEU A 36 1.04 8.97 18.41
N ALA A 37 1.55 10.20 18.31
CA ALA A 37 0.91 11.24 17.50
C ALA A 37 0.84 10.85 16.01
N VAL A 38 1.87 10.17 15.49
CA VAL A 38 1.91 9.69 14.11
C VAL A 38 0.87 8.60 13.88
N LEU A 39 0.73 7.65 14.83
CA LEU A 39 -0.28 6.58 14.78
C LEU A 39 -1.71 7.12 14.79
N ILE A 40 -2.00 8.05 15.69
CA ILE A 40 -3.32 8.67 15.79
C ILE A 40 -3.65 9.44 14.50
N THR A 41 -2.68 10.16 13.95
CA THR A 41 -2.85 10.88 12.68
C THR A 41 -3.11 9.91 11.54
N ALA A 42 -2.44 8.76 11.49
CA ALA A 42 -2.68 7.73 10.47
C ALA A 42 -4.13 7.25 10.49
N ILE A 43 -4.66 6.98 11.68
CA ILE A 43 -6.06 6.57 11.86
C ILE A 43 -6.99 7.72 11.42
N GLY A 44 -6.72 8.95 11.84
CA GLY A 44 -7.52 10.12 11.45
C GLY A 44 -7.56 10.35 9.94
N VAL A 45 -6.42 10.25 9.26
CA VAL A 45 -6.32 10.36 7.80
C VAL A 45 -7.09 9.22 7.11
N SER A 46 -7.02 8.00 7.65
CA SER A 46 -7.79 6.86 7.11
C SER A 46 -9.29 7.14 7.15
N TYR A 47 -9.82 7.58 8.29
CA TYR A 47 -11.23 7.94 8.41
C TYR A 47 -11.62 9.13 7.53
N LEU A 48 -10.76 10.13 7.42
CA LEU A 48 -11.00 11.27 6.52
C LEU A 48 -11.13 10.79 5.07
N LEU A 49 -10.21 9.96 4.59
CA LEU A 49 -10.25 9.42 3.23
C LEU A 49 -11.49 8.55 2.98
N GLN A 50 -11.89 7.72 3.95
CA GLN A 50 -13.10 6.92 3.86
C GLN A 50 -14.36 7.80 3.72
N ASN A 51 -14.46 8.85 4.54
CA ASN A 51 -15.59 9.77 4.48
C ASN A 51 -15.59 10.61 3.20
N VAL A 52 -14.43 11.06 2.73
CA VAL A 52 -14.32 11.76 1.43
C VAL A 52 -14.75 10.83 0.29
N ALA A 53 -14.31 9.57 0.30
CA ALA A 53 -14.73 8.58 -0.70
C ALA A 53 -16.25 8.32 -0.63
N LEU A 54 -16.82 8.26 0.58
CA LEU A 54 -18.26 8.11 0.78
C LEU A 54 -19.05 9.30 0.20
N LEU A 55 -18.57 10.52 0.39
CA LEU A 55 -19.20 11.73 -0.14
C LEU A 55 -19.14 11.80 -1.68
N ILE A 56 -18.01 11.40 -2.27
CA ILE A 56 -17.78 11.48 -3.71
C ILE A 56 -18.48 10.32 -4.45
N PHE A 57 -18.36 9.10 -3.95
CA PHE A 57 -18.79 7.88 -4.64
C PHE A 57 -20.12 7.31 -4.12
N GLY A 58 -20.59 7.79 -2.96
CA GLY A 58 -21.77 7.28 -2.28
C GLY A 58 -21.53 6.00 -1.49
N ALA A 59 -22.55 5.59 -0.73
CA ALA A 59 -22.49 4.41 0.15
C ALA A 59 -22.77 3.08 -0.58
N ASN A 60 -23.33 3.13 -1.79
CA ASN A 60 -23.72 1.94 -2.52
C ASN A 60 -22.52 1.15 -3.01
N ALA A 61 -22.56 -0.16 -2.81
CA ALA A 61 -21.55 -1.07 -3.36
C ALA A 61 -21.53 -0.99 -4.88
N LYS A 62 -20.35 -0.78 -5.45
CA LYS A 62 -20.15 -0.77 -6.91
C LYS A 62 -19.55 -2.10 -7.33
N ALA A 63 -20.09 -2.69 -8.38
CA ALA A 63 -19.51 -3.90 -8.96
C ALA A 63 -18.22 -3.54 -9.69
N PHE A 64 -17.16 -4.29 -9.38
CA PHE A 64 -15.88 -4.19 -10.06
C PHE A 64 -15.73 -5.37 -11.01
N THR A 65 -15.44 -5.09 -12.28
CA THR A 65 -15.15 -6.14 -13.24
C THR A 65 -13.71 -6.59 -13.03
N SER A 66 -13.52 -7.88 -12.73
CA SER A 66 -12.19 -8.44 -12.51
C SER A 66 -11.26 -8.11 -13.68
N VAL A 67 -10.09 -7.55 -13.36
CA VAL A 67 -9.03 -7.24 -14.34
C VAL A 67 -8.31 -8.52 -14.75
N VAL A 68 -8.39 -9.56 -13.92
CA VAL A 68 -7.69 -10.83 -14.09
C VAL A 68 -8.72 -11.94 -14.31
N SER A 69 -8.90 -12.35 -15.55
CA SER A 69 -9.71 -13.50 -15.91
C SER A 69 -8.82 -14.71 -16.22
N VAL A 70 -8.28 -15.34 -15.16
CA VAL A 70 -7.53 -16.59 -15.32
C VAL A 70 -8.45 -17.77 -14.97
N PRO A 71 -8.56 -18.81 -15.82
CA PRO A 71 -9.39 -19.96 -15.50
C PRO A 71 -8.90 -20.65 -14.23
N ALA A 72 -9.86 -21.11 -13.40
CA ALA A 72 -9.56 -21.82 -12.18
C ALA A 72 -8.77 -23.10 -12.46
N VAL A 73 -7.68 -23.33 -11.75
CA VAL A 73 -6.89 -24.56 -11.85
C VAL A 73 -7.50 -25.58 -10.90
N LYS A 74 -8.01 -26.66 -11.49
CA LYS A 74 -8.52 -27.83 -10.75
C LYS A 74 -7.36 -28.78 -10.50
N LEU A 75 -6.96 -28.91 -9.23
CA LEU A 75 -5.95 -29.88 -8.80
C LEU A 75 -6.63 -31.06 -8.13
N ALA A 76 -6.01 -32.26 -8.21
CA ALA A 76 -6.46 -33.51 -7.58
C ALA A 76 -7.92 -33.87 -7.91
N ASP A 77 -8.23 -34.16 -9.18
CA ASP A 77 -9.55 -34.64 -9.64
C ASP A 77 -10.76 -33.83 -9.21
N GLY A 78 -10.58 -32.49 -9.06
CA GLY A 78 -11.67 -31.56 -8.77
C GLY A 78 -11.96 -31.35 -7.28
N GLN A 79 -11.23 -31.94 -6.37
CA GLN A 79 -11.41 -31.76 -4.92
C GLN A 79 -10.85 -30.43 -4.42
N ILE A 80 -9.85 -29.83 -5.10
CA ILE A 80 -9.28 -28.53 -4.76
C ILE A 80 -9.49 -27.59 -5.94
N ASN A 81 -10.35 -26.62 -5.75
CA ASN A 81 -10.66 -25.60 -6.75
C ASN A 81 -9.96 -24.28 -6.34
N ILE A 82 -8.78 -24.02 -6.93
CA ILE A 82 -8.04 -22.79 -6.68
C ILE A 82 -8.45 -21.80 -7.76
N THR A 83 -9.08 -20.70 -7.32
CA THR A 83 -9.45 -19.61 -8.23
C THR A 83 -8.19 -19.02 -8.85
N GLY A 84 -8.18 -18.80 -10.15
CA GLY A 84 -7.01 -18.25 -10.87
C GLY A 84 -6.55 -16.90 -10.29
N GLU A 85 -7.47 -16.10 -9.78
CA GLU A 85 -7.20 -14.85 -9.10
C GLU A 85 -6.32 -15.02 -7.85
N THR A 86 -6.51 -16.09 -7.08
CA THR A 86 -5.69 -16.40 -5.90
C THR A 86 -4.25 -16.71 -6.30
N ILE A 87 -4.05 -17.47 -7.38
CA ILE A 87 -2.71 -17.80 -7.88
C ILE A 87 -1.99 -16.53 -8.34
N VAL A 88 -2.68 -15.68 -9.10
CA VAL A 88 -2.12 -14.41 -9.58
C VAL A 88 -1.76 -13.51 -8.41
N THR A 89 -2.61 -13.43 -7.38
CA THR A 89 -2.35 -12.63 -6.18
C THR A 89 -1.09 -13.13 -5.46
N ILE A 90 -0.95 -14.44 -5.24
CA ILE A 90 0.21 -15.02 -4.56
C ILE A 90 1.50 -14.74 -5.35
N VAL A 91 1.47 -15.01 -6.67
CA VAL A 91 2.64 -14.79 -7.54
C VAL A 91 3.03 -13.31 -7.56
N THR A 92 2.05 -12.41 -7.69
CA THR A 92 2.28 -10.96 -7.68
C THR A 92 2.87 -10.50 -6.33
N CYS A 93 2.34 -10.99 -5.21
CA CYS A 93 2.88 -10.68 -3.89
C CYS A 93 4.33 -11.15 -3.73
N LEU A 94 4.67 -12.37 -4.19
CA LEU A 94 6.04 -12.88 -4.14
C LEU A 94 7.00 -12.06 -5.01
N ILE A 95 6.58 -11.68 -6.21
CA ILE A 95 7.39 -10.84 -7.11
C ILE A 95 7.62 -9.45 -6.49
N ILE A 96 6.57 -8.83 -5.95
CA ILE A 96 6.68 -7.52 -5.30
C ILE A 96 7.59 -7.60 -4.07
N MET A 97 7.44 -8.63 -3.23
CA MET A 97 8.27 -8.85 -2.05
C MET A 97 9.74 -9.00 -2.42
N ALA A 98 10.06 -9.86 -3.40
CA ALA A 98 11.42 -10.05 -3.88
C ALA A 98 11.98 -8.76 -4.50
N GLY A 99 11.19 -8.06 -5.32
CA GLY A 99 11.55 -6.78 -5.93
C GLY A 99 11.84 -5.70 -4.89
N LEU A 100 10.99 -5.58 -3.86
CA LEU A 100 11.18 -4.62 -2.77
C LEU A 100 12.43 -4.94 -1.95
N MET A 101 12.66 -6.22 -1.63
CA MET A 101 13.85 -6.67 -0.92
C MET A 101 15.14 -6.38 -1.70
N LEU A 102 15.14 -6.62 -3.00
CA LEU A 102 16.26 -6.27 -3.88
C LEU A 102 16.45 -4.75 -3.96
N PHE A 103 15.36 -3.99 -4.06
CA PHE A 103 15.41 -2.53 -4.10
C PHE A 103 16.03 -1.96 -2.82
N ILE A 104 15.58 -2.40 -1.64
CA ILE A 104 16.09 -1.92 -0.35
C ILE A 104 17.57 -2.26 -0.18
N ASN A 105 17.98 -3.51 -0.50
CA ASN A 105 19.33 -3.98 -0.26
C ASN A 105 20.35 -3.55 -1.33
N LYS A 106 19.90 -3.31 -2.57
CA LYS A 106 20.82 -3.09 -3.71
C LYS A 106 20.85 -1.64 -4.20
N THR A 107 19.89 -0.80 -3.82
CA THR A 107 19.84 0.59 -4.31
C THR A 107 20.27 1.58 -3.24
N LYS A 108 20.89 2.70 -3.69
CA LYS A 108 21.27 3.81 -2.79
C LYS A 108 20.05 4.41 -2.08
N ALA A 109 18.90 4.46 -2.77
CA ALA A 109 17.66 4.96 -2.20
C ALA A 109 17.12 4.03 -1.10
N GLY A 110 17.18 2.71 -1.31
CA GLY A 110 16.77 1.72 -0.32
C GLY A 110 17.68 1.74 0.92
N GLN A 111 18.99 1.84 0.72
CA GLN A 111 19.94 1.98 1.84
C GLN A 111 19.75 3.28 2.61
N ALA A 112 19.41 4.38 1.92
CA ALA A 112 19.05 5.64 2.57
C ALA A 112 17.78 5.51 3.41
N MET A 113 16.77 4.75 2.93
CA MET A 113 15.56 4.44 3.70
C MET A 113 15.89 3.67 4.99
N LEU A 114 16.75 2.67 4.88
CA LEU A 114 17.18 1.87 6.04
C LEU A 114 17.92 2.74 7.05
N ALA A 115 18.90 3.54 6.63
CA ALA A 115 19.65 4.43 7.50
C ALA A 115 18.73 5.46 8.21
N VAL A 116 17.76 6.03 7.50
CA VAL A 116 16.78 6.99 8.08
C VAL A 116 15.83 6.31 9.07
N SER A 117 15.55 5.00 8.90
CA SER A 117 14.71 4.26 9.83
C SER A 117 15.40 3.97 11.16
N GLU A 118 16.72 3.78 11.14
CA GLU A 118 17.53 3.55 12.36
C GLU A 118 17.77 4.85 13.13
N ASP A 119 18.37 5.85 12.48
CA ASP A 119 18.64 7.15 13.10
C ASP A 119 18.57 8.28 12.07
N LYS A 120 17.54 9.13 12.20
CA LYS A 120 17.34 10.30 11.34
C LYS A 120 18.44 11.35 11.49
N GLY A 121 18.96 11.54 12.71
CA GLY A 121 20.03 12.50 13.00
C GLY A 121 21.34 12.09 12.38
N ALA A 122 21.76 10.84 12.62
CA ALA A 122 22.96 10.29 12.02
C ALA A 122 22.89 10.27 10.48
N ALA A 123 21.76 9.88 9.90
CA ALA A 123 21.55 9.90 8.46
C ALA A 123 21.70 11.31 7.86
N GLN A 124 21.18 12.33 8.55
CA GLN A 124 21.32 13.73 8.13
C GLN A 124 22.77 14.20 8.16
N LEU A 125 23.53 13.83 9.18
CA LEU A 125 24.96 14.15 9.30
C LEU A 125 25.78 13.48 8.18
N MET A 126 25.36 12.32 7.71
CA MET A 126 25.96 11.63 6.56
C MET A 126 25.55 12.19 5.19
N GLY A 127 24.78 13.30 5.19
CA GLY A 127 24.35 14.00 3.95
C GLY A 127 23.13 13.39 3.29
N ILE A 128 22.38 12.49 3.96
CA ILE A 128 21.15 11.92 3.42
C ILE A 128 20.01 12.93 3.59
N ASN A 129 19.28 13.19 2.51
CA ASN A 129 18.06 14.01 2.55
C ASN A 129 16.92 13.22 3.19
N VAL A 130 16.77 13.35 4.52
CA VAL A 130 15.76 12.63 5.31
C VAL A 130 14.34 12.90 4.82
N ASP A 131 14.01 14.16 4.49
CA ASP A 131 12.68 14.53 4.02
C ASP A 131 12.35 13.88 2.67
N GLY A 132 13.28 13.91 1.74
CA GLY A 132 13.13 13.28 0.44
C GLY A 132 13.01 11.75 0.53
N THR A 133 13.79 11.15 1.44
CA THR A 133 13.75 9.70 1.66
C THR A 133 12.41 9.25 2.23
N ILE A 134 11.85 9.97 3.20
CA ILE A 134 10.54 9.67 3.76
C ILE A 134 9.44 9.85 2.70
N ALA A 135 9.47 10.94 1.93
CA ALA A 135 8.50 11.16 0.85
C ALA A 135 8.56 10.04 -0.21
N LEU A 136 9.75 9.56 -0.55
CA LEU A 136 9.92 8.43 -1.47
C LEU A 136 9.36 7.13 -0.89
N THR A 137 9.55 6.89 0.41
CA THR A 137 8.97 5.72 1.11
C THR A 137 7.44 5.74 1.04
N PHE A 138 6.83 6.91 1.29
CA PHE A 138 5.38 7.07 1.16
C PHE A 138 4.90 6.88 -0.28
N ALA A 139 5.65 7.37 -1.28
CA ALA A 139 5.32 7.18 -2.68
C ALA A 139 5.33 5.70 -3.09
N ILE A 140 6.35 4.95 -2.68
CA ILE A 140 6.46 3.52 -2.95
C ILE A 140 5.34 2.75 -2.21
N GLY A 141 5.14 3.03 -0.92
CA GLY A 141 4.12 2.37 -0.12
C GLY A 141 2.71 2.58 -0.65
N SER A 142 2.36 3.80 -1.07
CA SER A 142 1.05 4.10 -1.65
C SER A 142 0.88 3.50 -3.06
N GLY A 143 1.95 3.41 -3.85
CA GLY A 143 1.92 2.70 -5.13
C GLY A 143 1.66 1.21 -4.95
N LEU A 144 2.32 0.58 -3.98
CA LEU A 144 2.09 -0.83 -3.62
C LEU A 144 0.68 -1.06 -3.06
N ALA A 145 0.17 -0.13 -2.27
CA ALA A 145 -1.21 -0.19 -1.76
C ALA A 145 -2.24 -0.14 -2.89
N ALA A 146 -1.99 0.62 -3.96
CA ALA A 146 -2.85 0.64 -5.15
C ALA A 146 -2.87 -0.72 -5.84
N VAL A 147 -1.71 -1.36 -6.03
CA VAL A 147 -1.64 -2.70 -6.61
C VAL A 147 -2.39 -3.72 -5.76
N ALA A 148 -2.19 -3.68 -4.43
CA ALA A 148 -2.91 -4.54 -3.50
C ALA A 148 -4.43 -4.30 -3.56
N GLY A 149 -4.86 -3.04 -3.68
CA GLY A 149 -6.27 -2.67 -3.85
C GLY A 149 -6.88 -3.25 -5.12
N VAL A 150 -6.18 -3.18 -6.25
CA VAL A 150 -6.64 -3.77 -7.52
C VAL A 150 -6.77 -5.29 -7.42
N LEU A 151 -5.80 -5.97 -6.80
CA LEU A 151 -5.85 -7.42 -6.60
C LEU A 151 -7.01 -7.81 -5.67
N LEU A 152 -7.22 -7.04 -4.60
CA LEU A 152 -8.34 -7.25 -3.67
C LEU A 152 -9.70 -7.09 -4.37
N CYS A 153 -9.85 -6.03 -5.17
CA CYS A 153 -11.08 -5.79 -5.94
C CYS A 153 -11.32 -6.84 -7.04
N SER A 154 -10.26 -7.45 -7.56
CA SER A 154 -10.38 -8.57 -8.49
C SER A 154 -10.88 -9.84 -7.80
N ALA A 155 -10.43 -10.09 -6.57
CA ALA A 155 -10.88 -11.24 -5.78
C ALA A 155 -12.28 -11.05 -5.18
N TYR A 156 -12.63 -9.80 -4.84
CA TYR A 156 -13.93 -9.45 -4.26
C TYR A 156 -14.59 -8.36 -5.12
N PRO A 157 -15.50 -8.72 -6.03
CA PRO A 157 -16.06 -7.79 -7.02
C PRO A 157 -17.01 -6.73 -6.43
N SER A 158 -17.19 -6.68 -5.13
CA SER A 158 -18.00 -5.67 -4.44
C SER A 158 -17.10 -4.61 -3.79
N LEU A 159 -17.11 -3.40 -4.36
CA LEU A 159 -16.31 -2.28 -3.91
C LEU A 159 -17.13 -1.30 -3.08
N THR A 160 -16.74 -1.08 -1.83
CA THR A 160 -17.30 -0.06 -0.94
C THR A 160 -16.19 0.86 -0.43
N PRO A 161 -16.49 2.07 0.07
CA PRO A 161 -15.48 2.95 0.67
C PRO A 161 -14.73 2.32 1.85
N TYR A 162 -15.29 1.29 2.47
CA TYR A 162 -14.73 0.59 3.63
C TYR A 162 -13.97 -0.70 3.28
N THR A 163 -13.93 -1.10 1.99
CA THR A 163 -13.32 -2.38 1.56
C THR A 163 -11.85 -2.51 1.99
N GLY A 164 -11.10 -1.42 2.08
CA GLY A 164 -9.70 -1.40 2.50
C GLY A 164 -9.45 -1.47 4.01
N SER A 165 -10.47 -1.27 4.85
CA SER A 165 -10.32 -1.19 6.32
C SER A 165 -9.78 -2.50 6.92
N MET A 166 -10.46 -3.61 6.67
CA MET A 166 -10.09 -4.92 7.24
C MET A 166 -8.73 -5.43 6.73
N PRO A 167 -8.41 -5.38 5.43
CA PRO A 167 -7.08 -5.70 4.93
C PRO A 167 -5.99 -4.80 5.51
N GLY A 168 -6.29 -3.51 5.70
CA GLY A 168 -5.36 -2.55 6.32
C GLY A 168 -5.00 -2.91 7.75
N ILE A 169 -5.98 -3.28 8.58
CA ILE A 169 -5.74 -3.74 9.96
C ILE A 169 -4.92 -5.03 9.96
N LYS A 170 -5.25 -6.00 9.10
CA LYS A 170 -4.49 -7.25 8.97
C LYS A 170 -3.03 -7.00 8.56
N ALA A 171 -2.82 -6.10 7.62
CA ALA A 171 -1.47 -5.72 7.19
C ALA A 171 -0.68 -5.05 8.32
N PHE A 172 -1.32 -4.16 9.10
CA PHE A 172 -0.70 -3.53 10.26
C PHE A 172 -0.29 -4.56 11.31
N VAL A 173 -1.21 -5.49 11.66
CA VAL A 173 -0.92 -6.57 12.60
C VAL A 173 0.24 -7.45 12.10
N ALA A 174 0.23 -7.83 10.83
CA ALA A 174 1.30 -8.61 10.23
C ALA A 174 2.65 -7.88 10.28
N ALA A 175 2.66 -6.56 10.05
CA ALA A 175 3.85 -5.74 10.13
C ALA A 175 4.40 -5.67 11.57
N VAL A 176 3.53 -5.51 12.58
CA VAL A 176 3.92 -5.52 14.00
C VAL A 176 4.54 -6.87 14.39
N PHE A 177 3.93 -7.98 13.99
CA PHE A 177 4.51 -9.31 14.21
C PHE A 177 5.80 -9.55 13.41
N GLY A 178 5.96 -8.88 12.27
CA GLY A 178 7.16 -8.94 11.44
C GLY A 178 8.36 -8.18 12.00
N GLY A 179 8.20 -7.42 13.10
CA GLY A 179 9.28 -6.73 13.79
C GLY A 179 9.40 -5.24 13.44
N ILE A 180 8.28 -4.50 13.48
CA ILE A 180 8.35 -3.03 13.53
C ILE A 180 8.76 -2.64 14.96
N GLY A 181 10.00 -2.30 15.15
CA GLY A 181 10.57 -1.80 16.40
C GLY A 181 12.02 -2.13 16.52
#